data_0faca3daf28a962266317650dbf1b340
#
_entry.id   0faca3daf28a962266317650dbf1b340
#
_cell.length_a   1.000
_cell.length_b   1.000
_cell.length_c   1.000
_cell.angle_alpha   90.00
_cell.angle_beta   90.00
_cell.angle_gamma   90.00
#
_symmetry.space_group_name_H-M   'P 1'
#
loop_
_entity.id
_entity.type
_entity.pdbx_description
1 polymer ?
#
loop_
_entity_poly.entity_id
_entity_poly.type
_entity_poly.pdbx_seq_one_letter_code
_entity_poly.pdbx_strand_id
1 'polypeptide(L)'
;ENGTTHFAVVDSAGNAVSYTSTIEGAFGSGLHWRGFYLNNELTDFTLTPTADGKPVANRVEGGKRPRSSMAPTIVFDAAGKPVLVIGAAGGPTIPVTVARAIIGVLDFKLGAQQALALPFAMAFGDTVLIEENSALADMQDALAALGYTSLRVAPAPIKANALGLRPDGTWETATEPR
;
A
#
# COMPACT_ATOMS: atom_id res chain seq x y z
N GLU A 1 -15.25 1.20 3.43
CA GLU A 1 -14.04 0.39 3.72
C GLU A 1 -13.85 -0.62 2.61
N ASN A 2 -12.65 -0.70 2.06
CA ASN A 2 -12.29 -1.69 1.05
C ASN A 2 -12.09 -3.05 1.72
N GLY A 3 -12.44 -4.13 1.03
CA GLY A 3 -12.35 -5.50 1.53
C GLY A 3 -10.93 -6.09 1.54
N THR A 4 -9.89 -5.26 1.67
CA THR A 4 -8.48 -5.66 1.64
C THR A 4 -7.91 -5.76 3.06
N THR A 5 -7.14 -6.81 3.32
CA THR A 5 -6.39 -7.02 4.56
C THR A 5 -4.97 -7.48 4.27
N HIS A 6 -4.06 -7.24 5.20
CA HIS A 6 -2.68 -7.72 5.13
C HIS A 6 -2.25 -8.30 6.47
N PHE A 7 -1.45 -9.36 6.44
CA PHE A 7 -0.72 -9.85 7.60
C PHE A 7 0.70 -10.27 7.24
N ALA A 8 1.59 -10.15 8.22
CA ALA A 8 2.99 -10.56 8.16
C ALA A 8 3.27 -11.59 9.25
N VAL A 9 4.02 -12.63 8.93
CA VAL A 9 4.43 -13.68 9.87
C VAL A 9 5.89 -14.01 9.66
N VAL A 10 6.64 -14.17 10.76
CA VAL A 10 7.98 -14.74 10.75
C VAL A 10 8.05 -15.81 11.83
N ASP A 11 8.50 -17.01 11.50
CA ASP A 11 8.65 -18.10 12.46
C ASP A 11 10.05 -18.14 13.09
N SER A 12 10.24 -19.06 14.05
CA SER A 12 11.52 -19.23 14.73
C SER A 12 12.64 -19.80 13.84
N ALA A 13 12.30 -20.36 12.68
CA ALA A 13 13.26 -20.85 11.70
C ALA A 13 13.65 -19.77 10.68
N GLY A 14 13.04 -18.57 10.76
CA GLY A 14 13.28 -17.46 9.86
C GLY A 14 12.45 -17.51 8.56
N ASN A 15 11.49 -18.42 8.44
CA ASN A 15 10.54 -18.38 7.34
C ASN A 15 9.64 -17.15 7.47
N ALA A 16 9.45 -16.42 6.38
CA ALA A 16 8.67 -15.18 6.36
C ALA A 16 7.51 -15.27 5.37
N VAL A 17 6.36 -14.76 5.77
CA VAL A 17 5.17 -14.62 4.94
C VAL A 17 4.70 -13.17 4.97
N SER A 18 4.49 -12.58 3.79
CA SER A 18 3.83 -11.30 3.58
C SER A 18 2.60 -11.58 2.71
N TYR A 19 1.41 -11.46 3.27
CA TYR A 19 0.18 -11.87 2.59
C TYR A 19 -0.87 -10.78 2.61
N THR A 20 -1.27 -10.34 1.42
CA THR A 20 -2.38 -9.41 1.22
C THR A 20 -3.52 -10.15 0.53
N SER A 21 -4.72 -10.06 1.09
CA SER A 21 -5.94 -10.67 0.55
C SER A 21 -7.03 -9.63 0.42
N THR A 22 -7.88 -9.80 -0.60
CA THR A 22 -8.97 -8.88 -0.85
C THR A 22 -10.18 -9.58 -1.44
N ILE A 23 -11.35 -9.02 -1.19
CA ILE A 23 -12.57 -9.29 -1.97
C ILE A 23 -12.97 -8.04 -2.78
N GLU A 24 -12.08 -7.04 -2.85
CA GLU A 24 -12.12 -5.72 -3.45
C GLU A 24 -13.11 -4.79 -2.73
N GLY A 25 -14.41 -4.84 -2.97
CA GLY A 25 -15.41 -4.07 -2.23
C GLY A 25 -15.64 -4.59 -0.81
N ALA A 26 -16.22 -3.78 0.08
CA ALA A 26 -16.49 -4.13 1.49
C ALA A 26 -17.32 -5.43 1.64
N PHE A 27 -18.20 -5.71 0.68
CA PHE A 27 -19.00 -6.93 0.59
C PHE A 27 -18.78 -7.66 -0.75
N GLY A 28 -17.65 -7.41 -1.41
CA GLY A 28 -17.32 -7.96 -2.70
C GLY A 28 -18.40 -7.71 -3.73
N SER A 29 -18.82 -8.75 -4.46
CA SER A 29 -19.92 -8.68 -5.44
C SER A 29 -21.32 -8.62 -4.83
N GLY A 30 -21.44 -8.67 -3.50
CA GLY A 30 -22.72 -8.82 -2.81
C GLY A 30 -23.29 -10.25 -2.83
N LEU A 31 -22.69 -11.14 -3.62
CA LEU A 31 -23.10 -12.54 -3.66
C LEU A 31 -22.49 -13.29 -2.48
N HIS A 32 -23.34 -14.05 -1.79
CA HIS A 32 -22.96 -14.85 -0.62
C HIS A 32 -23.05 -16.34 -0.95
N TRP A 33 -22.01 -17.10 -0.58
CA TRP A 33 -21.97 -18.54 -0.75
C TRP A 33 -21.27 -19.21 0.44
N ARG A 34 -21.92 -20.21 1.02
CA ARG A 34 -21.35 -21.04 2.11
C ARG A 34 -20.69 -20.25 3.25
N GLY A 35 -21.25 -19.13 3.66
CA GLY A 35 -20.77 -18.34 4.80
C GLY A 35 -19.77 -17.23 4.47
N PHE A 36 -19.47 -16.96 3.20
CA PHE A 36 -18.59 -15.86 2.79
C PHE A 36 -19.11 -15.13 1.55
N TYR A 37 -18.69 -13.88 1.38
CA TYR A 37 -18.95 -13.09 0.19
C TYR A 37 -17.96 -13.42 -0.92
N LEU A 38 -18.45 -13.49 -2.14
CA LEU A 38 -17.59 -13.60 -3.33
C LEU A 38 -17.01 -12.23 -3.67
N ASN A 39 -15.75 -12.21 -4.15
CA ASN A 39 -15.09 -10.99 -4.56
C ASN A 39 -15.75 -10.35 -5.80
N ASN A 40 -15.44 -9.07 -6.04
CA ASN A 40 -15.78 -8.33 -7.25
C ASN A 40 -14.52 -7.87 -8.00
N GLU A 41 -13.42 -8.59 -7.92
CA GLU A 41 -12.10 -8.22 -8.46
C GLU A 41 -12.12 -7.88 -9.95
N LEU A 42 -13.08 -8.43 -10.72
CA LEU A 42 -13.25 -8.10 -12.15
C LEU A 42 -13.59 -6.63 -12.39
N THR A 43 -14.10 -5.91 -11.38
CA THR A 43 -14.35 -4.46 -11.49
C THR A 43 -13.07 -3.63 -11.53
N ASP A 44 -11.91 -4.21 -11.22
CA ASP A 44 -10.61 -3.58 -11.37
C ASP A 44 -10.12 -3.51 -12.83
N PHE A 45 -10.78 -4.21 -13.76
CA PHE A 45 -10.58 -3.95 -15.18
C PHE A 45 -11.09 -2.55 -15.56
N THR A 46 -10.43 -1.94 -16.55
CA THR A 46 -10.92 -0.72 -17.17
C THR A 46 -12.16 -1.01 -17.98
N LEU A 47 -13.29 -0.39 -17.63
CA LEU A 47 -14.59 -0.62 -18.29
C LEU A 47 -14.62 -0.09 -19.73
N THR A 48 -13.79 0.91 -20.05
CA THR A 48 -13.65 1.43 -21.42
C THR A 48 -12.46 0.71 -22.10
N PRO A 49 -12.70 -0.16 -23.09
CA PRO A 49 -11.65 -1.00 -23.65
C PRO A 49 -10.63 -0.26 -24.53
N THR A 50 -10.98 0.95 -24.99
CA THR A 50 -10.14 1.78 -25.84
C THR A 50 -10.06 3.21 -25.32
N ALA A 51 -8.90 3.86 -25.51
CA ALA A 51 -8.67 5.28 -25.30
C ALA A 51 -7.92 5.83 -26.51
N ASP A 52 -8.37 6.94 -27.09
CA ASP A 52 -7.80 7.57 -28.29
C ASP A 52 -7.63 6.56 -29.47
N GLY A 53 -8.61 5.68 -29.64
CA GLY A 53 -8.60 4.65 -30.69
C GLY A 53 -7.63 3.50 -30.45
N LYS A 54 -6.92 3.45 -29.31
CA LYS A 54 -5.99 2.39 -28.96
C LYS A 54 -6.53 1.51 -27.83
N PRO A 55 -6.21 0.19 -27.83
CA PRO A 55 -6.59 -0.70 -26.75
C PRO A 55 -5.94 -0.27 -25.42
N VAL A 56 -6.75 -0.20 -24.35
CA VAL A 56 -6.24 0.06 -22.98
C VAL A 56 -5.60 -1.23 -22.44
N ALA A 57 -4.42 -1.10 -21.84
CA ALA A 57 -3.69 -2.26 -21.30
C ALA A 57 -4.51 -3.08 -20.29
N ASN A 58 -5.27 -2.42 -19.41
CA ASN A 58 -6.11 -3.05 -18.39
C ASN A 58 -7.55 -3.31 -18.86
N ARG A 59 -7.82 -3.43 -20.17
CA ARG A 59 -9.15 -3.79 -20.70
C ARG A 59 -9.52 -5.22 -20.37
N VAL A 60 -10.79 -5.52 -20.29
CA VAL A 60 -11.31 -6.89 -20.23
C VAL A 60 -10.91 -7.66 -21.50
N GLU A 61 -10.30 -8.82 -21.33
CA GLU A 61 -9.88 -9.71 -22.42
C GLU A 61 -9.71 -11.13 -21.86
N GLY A 62 -10.02 -12.15 -22.67
CA GLY A 62 -9.88 -13.55 -22.27
C GLY A 62 -8.46 -13.90 -21.82
N GLY A 63 -8.33 -14.62 -20.69
CA GLY A 63 -7.06 -15.03 -20.11
C GLY A 63 -6.29 -13.97 -19.34
N LYS A 64 -6.78 -12.73 -19.25
CA LYS A 64 -6.17 -11.66 -18.46
C LYS A 64 -6.68 -11.65 -17.03
N ARG A 65 -5.83 -11.13 -16.13
CA ARG A 65 -6.20 -10.69 -14.79
C ARG A 65 -6.32 -9.16 -14.77
N PRO A 66 -7.22 -8.58 -13.95
CA PRO A 66 -7.24 -7.14 -13.73
C PRO A 66 -5.95 -6.68 -13.04
N ARG A 67 -5.68 -5.38 -13.12
CA ARG A 67 -4.61 -4.77 -12.30
C ARG A 67 -4.91 -4.97 -10.82
N SER A 68 -3.88 -5.02 -10.00
CA SER A 68 -3.99 -4.93 -8.55
C SER A 68 -2.91 -3.99 -8.02
N SER A 69 -3.24 -3.23 -6.99
CA SER A 69 -2.28 -2.41 -6.24
C SER A 69 -1.72 -3.13 -5.02
N MET A 70 -2.15 -4.35 -4.72
CA MET A 70 -1.61 -5.14 -3.61
C MET A 70 -0.11 -5.37 -3.81
N ALA A 71 0.67 -5.02 -2.79
CA ALA A 71 2.13 -5.06 -2.81
C ALA A 71 2.69 -5.69 -1.52
N PRO A 72 2.37 -6.97 -1.22
CA PRO A 72 3.02 -7.67 -0.12
C PRO A 72 4.51 -7.80 -0.41
N THR A 73 5.36 -7.38 0.52
CA THR A 73 6.79 -7.25 0.28
C THR A 73 7.60 -7.86 1.42
N ILE A 74 8.68 -8.56 1.08
CA ILE A 74 9.72 -8.99 2.00
C ILE A 74 11.04 -8.39 1.53
N VAL A 75 11.71 -7.65 2.41
CA VAL A 75 13.04 -7.08 2.16
C VAL A 75 14.08 -7.97 2.83
N PHE A 76 15.11 -8.30 2.06
CA PHE A 76 16.25 -9.12 2.53
C PHE A 76 17.50 -8.25 2.61
N ASP A 77 18.38 -8.57 3.56
CA ASP A 77 19.74 -8.03 3.59
C ASP A 77 20.66 -8.71 2.55
N ALA A 78 21.90 -8.27 2.48
CA ALA A 78 22.89 -8.82 1.54
C ALA A 78 23.24 -10.31 1.82
N ALA A 79 22.94 -10.81 3.01
CA ALA A 79 23.13 -12.22 3.38
C ALA A 79 21.90 -13.09 3.08
N GLY A 80 20.81 -12.49 2.57
CA GLY A 80 19.57 -13.17 2.25
C GLY A 80 18.67 -13.39 3.48
N LYS A 81 18.89 -12.68 4.58
CA LYS A 81 18.04 -12.72 5.76
C LYS A 81 16.91 -11.71 5.65
N PRO A 82 15.64 -12.06 5.93
CA PRO A 82 14.56 -11.10 5.97
C PRO A 82 14.80 -10.02 7.04
N VAL A 83 14.65 -8.75 6.67
CA VAL A 83 14.83 -7.60 7.59
C VAL A 83 13.56 -6.77 7.73
N LEU A 84 12.64 -6.87 6.76
CA LEU A 84 11.33 -6.21 6.83
C LEU A 84 10.31 -7.07 6.07
N VAL A 85 9.16 -7.31 6.69
CA VAL A 85 8.00 -7.96 6.08
C VAL A 85 6.85 -6.98 6.19
N ILE A 86 6.27 -6.54 5.08
CA ILE A 86 5.33 -5.41 5.06
C ILE A 86 4.27 -5.56 3.99
N GLY A 87 3.11 -5.00 4.24
CA GLY A 87 2.09 -4.76 3.25
C GLY A 87 1.01 -3.82 3.78
N ALA A 88 0.06 -3.51 2.92
CA ALA A 88 -0.95 -2.51 3.22
C ALA A 88 -2.28 -2.83 2.56
N ALA A 89 -3.33 -2.16 3.04
CA ALA A 89 -4.62 -1.97 2.42
C ALA A 89 -4.82 -0.48 2.12
N GLY A 90 -5.66 -0.14 1.14
CA GLY A 90 -5.93 1.24 0.75
C GLY A 90 -6.06 1.46 -0.76
N GLY A 91 -6.23 0.38 -1.53
CA GLY A 91 -6.35 0.47 -2.99
C GLY A 91 -5.11 1.11 -3.62
N PRO A 92 -5.25 2.18 -4.44
CA PRO A 92 -4.13 2.79 -5.15
C PRO A 92 -3.00 3.33 -4.25
N THR A 93 -3.26 3.56 -2.96
CA THR A 93 -2.25 4.08 -2.02
C THR A 93 -1.28 3.02 -1.53
N ILE A 94 -1.57 1.73 -1.71
CA ILE A 94 -0.78 0.62 -1.18
C ILE A 94 0.71 0.69 -1.62
N PRO A 95 1.04 0.86 -2.92
CA PRO A 95 2.45 0.86 -3.34
C PRO A 95 3.25 2.00 -2.71
N VAL A 96 2.67 3.20 -2.62
CA VAL A 96 3.34 4.36 -2.01
C VAL A 96 3.50 4.18 -0.51
N THR A 97 2.50 3.61 0.17
CA THR A 97 2.58 3.29 1.60
C THR A 97 3.72 2.32 1.90
N VAL A 98 3.82 1.24 1.13
CA VAL A 98 4.89 0.24 1.27
C VAL A 98 6.26 0.85 0.93
N ALA A 99 6.37 1.56 -0.20
CA ALA A 99 7.63 2.19 -0.62
C ALA A 99 8.15 3.21 0.41
N ARG A 100 7.26 4.07 0.95
CA ARG A 100 7.59 5.05 1.99
C ARG A 100 8.19 4.37 3.22
N ALA A 101 7.58 3.28 3.70
CA ALA A 101 8.06 2.56 4.86
C ALA A 101 9.42 1.86 4.57
N ILE A 102 9.61 1.30 3.38
CA ILE A 102 10.89 0.70 2.97
C ILE A 102 12.01 1.76 3.00
N ILE A 103 11.77 2.94 2.40
CA ILE A 103 12.71 4.08 2.44
C ILE A 103 12.98 4.49 3.89
N GLY A 104 11.95 4.59 4.72
CA GLY A 104 12.10 4.89 6.14
C GLY A 104 13.05 3.93 6.85
N VAL A 105 12.88 2.63 6.64
CA VAL A 105 13.72 1.61 7.28
C VAL A 105 15.11 1.55 6.65
N LEU A 106 15.21 1.51 5.31
CA LEU A 106 16.49 1.27 4.64
C LEU A 106 17.38 2.51 4.54
N ASP A 107 16.81 3.67 4.21
CA ASP A 107 17.59 4.90 3.97
C ASP A 107 17.69 5.75 5.23
N PHE A 108 16.58 5.95 5.94
CA PHE A 108 16.54 6.78 7.15
C PHE A 108 16.86 6.02 8.44
N LYS A 109 17.06 4.68 8.36
CA LYS A 109 17.42 3.81 9.49
C LYS A 109 16.40 3.86 10.65
N LEU A 110 15.13 4.11 10.33
CA LEU A 110 14.03 4.12 11.30
C LEU A 110 13.64 2.70 11.69
N GLY A 111 13.09 2.53 12.90
CA GLY A 111 12.34 1.33 13.26
C GLY A 111 11.06 1.20 12.41
N ALA A 112 10.53 -0.02 12.29
CA ALA A 112 9.35 -0.27 11.44
C ALA A 112 8.14 0.59 11.84
N GLN A 113 7.89 0.77 13.14
CA GLN A 113 6.81 1.61 13.64
C GLN A 113 7.01 3.08 13.27
N GLN A 114 8.23 3.60 13.39
CA GLN A 114 8.55 4.98 13.01
C GLN A 114 8.43 5.19 11.48
N ALA A 115 8.83 4.20 10.69
CA ALA A 115 8.72 4.25 9.24
C ALA A 115 7.26 4.26 8.77
N LEU A 116 6.37 3.50 9.42
CA LEU A 116 4.92 3.57 9.15
C LEU A 116 4.32 4.92 9.59
N ALA A 117 4.85 5.54 10.63
CA ALA A 117 4.39 6.84 11.13
C ALA A 117 4.87 8.06 10.30
N LEU A 118 5.74 7.87 9.30
CA LEU A 118 6.13 8.97 8.41
C LEU A 118 4.90 9.61 7.75
N PRO A 119 4.88 10.93 7.51
CA PRO A 119 3.80 11.61 6.81
C PRO A 119 3.56 11.02 5.42
N PHE A 120 2.31 11.03 4.99
CA PHE A 120 1.90 10.48 3.68
C PHE A 120 1.67 11.60 2.66
N ALA A 121 2.21 11.42 1.46
CA ALA A 121 1.83 12.18 0.28
C ALA A 121 1.83 11.28 -0.96
N MET A 122 0.89 11.50 -1.87
CA MET A 122 0.78 10.76 -3.11
C MET A 122 0.15 11.61 -4.22
N ALA A 123 0.71 11.55 -5.42
CA ALA A 123 0.10 12.15 -6.60
C ALA A 123 -1.01 11.27 -7.18
N PHE A 124 -2.17 11.87 -7.41
CA PHE A 124 -3.29 11.32 -8.17
C PHE A 124 -3.49 12.21 -9.41
N GLY A 125 -2.90 11.82 -10.53
CA GLY A 125 -2.81 12.71 -11.70
C GLY A 125 -2.04 13.98 -11.33
N ASP A 126 -2.63 15.15 -11.60
CA ASP A 126 -2.02 16.45 -11.32
C ASP A 126 -2.20 16.93 -9.87
N THR A 127 -3.00 16.22 -9.06
CA THR A 127 -3.26 16.59 -7.67
C THR A 127 -2.44 15.73 -6.72
N VAL A 128 -1.71 16.38 -5.79
CA VAL A 128 -1.00 15.70 -4.70
C VAL A 128 -1.88 15.70 -3.45
N LEU A 129 -2.27 14.52 -3.00
CA LEU A 129 -2.87 14.32 -1.68
C LEU A 129 -1.76 14.39 -0.63
N ILE A 130 -1.95 15.25 0.36
CA ILE A 130 -1.08 15.40 1.53
C ILE A 130 -1.89 15.05 2.76
N GLU A 131 -1.29 14.26 3.65
CA GLU A 131 -1.91 13.92 4.93
C GLU A 131 -2.14 15.16 5.78
N GLU A 132 -3.37 15.32 6.27
CA GLU A 132 -3.73 16.38 7.22
C GLU A 132 -3.04 16.16 8.58
N ASN A 133 -2.91 17.24 9.34
CA ASN A 133 -2.27 17.24 10.67
C ASN A 133 -0.84 16.64 10.66
N SER A 134 -0.13 16.76 9.56
CA SER A 134 1.25 16.29 9.37
C SER A 134 2.20 17.44 9.06
N ALA A 135 3.50 17.23 9.27
CA ALA A 135 4.52 18.21 8.89
C ALA A 135 4.50 18.56 7.38
N LEU A 136 4.01 17.66 6.52
CA LEU A 136 3.84 17.94 5.09
C LEU A 136 2.71 18.93 4.82
N ALA A 137 1.65 18.93 5.65
CA ALA A 137 0.55 19.90 5.53
C ALA A 137 1.03 21.33 5.80
N ASP A 138 2.06 21.49 6.64
CA ASP A 138 2.66 22.81 6.94
C ASP A 138 3.63 23.28 5.85
N MET A 139 3.99 22.41 4.91
CA MET A 139 4.95 22.68 3.83
C MET A 139 4.31 23.03 2.48
N GLN A 140 3.02 23.34 2.43
CA GLN A 140 2.30 23.58 1.17
C GLN A 140 2.94 24.67 0.32
N ASP A 141 3.35 25.79 0.91
CA ASP A 141 4.01 26.89 0.17
C ASP A 141 5.35 26.44 -0.43
N ALA A 142 6.14 25.66 0.31
CA ALA A 142 7.40 25.12 -0.18
C ALA A 142 7.18 24.11 -1.33
N LEU A 143 6.15 23.29 -1.23
CA LEU A 143 5.77 22.35 -2.30
C LEU A 143 5.26 23.10 -3.54
N ALA A 144 4.46 24.15 -3.35
CA ALA A 144 3.99 25.00 -4.45
C ALA A 144 5.17 25.68 -5.17
N ALA A 145 6.18 26.15 -4.43
CA ALA A 145 7.40 26.72 -5.00
C ALA A 145 8.23 25.72 -5.82
N LEU A 146 8.08 24.41 -5.54
CA LEU A 146 8.67 23.32 -6.32
C LEU A 146 7.84 22.92 -7.55
N GLY A 147 6.69 23.58 -7.78
CA GLY A 147 5.82 23.34 -8.93
C GLY A 147 4.59 22.46 -8.65
N TYR A 148 4.37 22.02 -7.41
CA TYR A 148 3.16 21.29 -7.05
C TYR A 148 2.01 22.25 -6.78
N THR A 149 1.29 22.66 -7.83
CA THR A 149 0.27 23.70 -7.77
C THR A 149 -1.12 23.21 -7.38
N SER A 150 -1.37 21.90 -7.46
CA SER A 150 -2.64 21.28 -7.06
C SER A 150 -2.41 20.39 -5.83
N LEU A 151 -2.59 20.96 -4.64
CA LEU A 151 -2.41 20.27 -3.36
C LEU A 151 -3.76 20.06 -2.70
N ARG A 152 -4.00 18.86 -2.18
CA ARG A 152 -5.19 18.49 -1.41
C ARG A 152 -4.77 17.94 -0.05
N VAL A 153 -5.09 18.64 1.02
CA VAL A 153 -4.90 18.15 2.40
C VAL A 153 -6.14 17.39 2.84
N ALA A 154 -5.97 16.15 3.26
CA ALA A 154 -7.06 15.29 3.74
C ALA A 154 -6.50 14.12 4.58
N PRO A 155 -7.36 13.36 5.31
CA PRO A 155 -6.94 12.13 5.98
C PRO A 155 -6.27 11.17 5.00
N ALA A 156 -5.17 10.54 5.42
CA ALA A 156 -4.48 9.55 4.61
C ALA A 156 -5.28 8.23 4.60
N PRO A 157 -5.72 7.73 3.43
CA PRO A 157 -6.54 6.52 3.33
C PRO A 157 -5.66 5.27 3.34
N ILE A 158 -4.84 5.09 4.37
CA ILE A 158 -3.83 4.04 4.46
C ILE A 158 -4.05 3.14 5.68
N LYS A 159 -3.77 1.86 5.50
CA LYS A 159 -3.73 0.85 6.56
C LYS A 159 -2.56 -0.07 6.24
N ALA A 160 -1.60 -0.18 7.15
CA ALA A 160 -0.42 -1.01 6.94
C ALA A 160 -0.02 -1.73 8.21
N ASN A 161 0.63 -2.86 8.07
CA ASN A 161 1.36 -3.49 9.16
C ASN A 161 2.67 -4.08 8.66
N ALA A 162 3.61 -4.23 9.57
CA ALA A 162 4.93 -4.74 9.25
C ALA A 162 5.56 -5.49 10.43
N LEU A 163 6.55 -6.32 10.10
CA LEU A 163 7.53 -6.85 11.02
C LEU A 163 8.90 -6.34 10.60
N GLY A 164 9.59 -5.60 11.47
CA GLY A 164 10.95 -5.10 11.23
C GLY A 164 11.96 -5.80 12.11
N LEU A 165 13.09 -6.21 11.57
CA LEU A 165 14.18 -6.80 12.33
C LEU A 165 14.98 -5.68 13.00
N ARG A 166 15.10 -5.73 14.34
CA ARG A 166 15.92 -4.80 15.11
C ARG A 166 17.41 -5.20 15.08
N PRO A 167 18.33 -4.26 15.39
CA PRO A 167 19.76 -4.57 15.48
C PRO A 167 20.13 -5.66 16.48
N ASP A 168 19.32 -5.84 17.53
CA ASP A 168 19.50 -6.89 18.54
C ASP A 168 19.02 -8.28 18.08
N GLY A 169 18.49 -8.38 16.86
CA GLY A 169 18.00 -9.63 16.29
C GLY A 169 16.55 -9.95 16.64
N THR A 170 15.84 -9.12 17.39
CA THR A 170 14.42 -9.28 17.71
C THR A 170 13.53 -8.68 16.62
N TRP A 171 12.30 -9.20 16.48
CA TRP A 171 11.31 -8.64 15.57
C TRP A 171 10.44 -7.60 16.27
N GLU A 172 10.32 -6.45 15.64
CA GLU A 172 9.38 -5.39 16.00
C GLU A 172 8.08 -5.56 15.21
N THR A 173 6.95 -5.59 15.90
CA THR A 173 5.64 -5.43 15.25
C THR A 173 5.33 -3.95 15.05
N ALA A 174 4.78 -3.61 13.90
CA ALA A 174 4.41 -2.24 13.56
C ALA A 174 3.05 -2.22 12.88
N THR A 175 2.24 -1.22 13.23
CA THR A 175 0.94 -0.97 12.60
C THR A 175 0.80 0.51 12.26
N GLU A 176 0.06 0.79 11.20
CA GLU A 176 -0.28 2.15 10.81
C GLU A 176 -0.99 2.87 11.98
N PRO A 177 -0.47 4.01 12.46
CA PRO A 177 -1.00 4.67 13.65
C PRO A 177 -2.26 5.52 13.40
N ARG A 178 -2.71 5.69 12.14
CA ARG A 178 -3.86 6.54 11.74
C ARG A 178 -5.16 5.79 11.68
#